data_9643184994433d2ff9924d80c51268bc
#
_entry.id   9643184994433d2ff9924d80c51268bc
#
_cell.length_a   1.000
_cell.length_b   1.000
_cell.length_c   1.000
_cell.angle_alpha   90.00
_cell.angle_beta   90.00
_cell.angle_gamma   90.00
#
_symmetry.space_group_name_H-M   'P 1'
#
loop_
_entity.id
_entity.type
_entity.pdbx_description
1 polymer ?
#
loop_
_entity_poly.entity_id
_entity_poly.type
_entity_poly.pdbx_seq_one_letter_code
_entity_poly.pdbx_strand_id
1 'polypeptide(L)'
;MDWKEIRGNWVIIPQNPIGIVHFLGGAFVATAPHITYRWLLEQLASKGYVVIATPFVNTLDHSAIAKSVLLNFDRTLERLHDSGALRKLYFPIYGVGHSMGCKLHLLIGSLFKVERAGNILISFNNYAAKEAIPLVEQFNSTWKIEFTPSPLETDKLVQEHYNIRRNLLIKFSNDTIDQSAALTKILQERFDEMVTAQTLPGNHTTPLGQDIKWQTGTSFTPFDALGQWFKQEAYRDLNQLKSNILLWLNPLGTP
;
A
#
# COMPACT_ATOMS: atom_id res chain seq x y z
N MET A 1 7.98 -6.55 -18.47
CA MET A 1 8.80 -5.78 -17.49
C MET A 1 9.30 -6.76 -16.45
N ASP A 2 10.58 -6.67 -16.12
CA ASP A 2 11.20 -7.68 -15.26
C ASP A 2 11.38 -7.12 -13.85
N TRP A 3 10.98 -7.91 -12.88
CA TRP A 3 11.27 -7.65 -11.48
C TRP A 3 12.75 -7.90 -11.19
N LYS A 4 13.38 -6.99 -10.48
CA LYS A 4 14.77 -7.11 -10.01
C LYS A 4 14.81 -6.94 -8.51
N GLU A 5 15.58 -7.78 -7.84
CA GLU A 5 15.88 -7.57 -6.43
C GLU A 5 17.08 -6.61 -6.31
N ILE A 6 16.88 -5.50 -5.59
CA ILE A 6 17.92 -4.49 -5.35
C ILE A 6 17.88 -4.12 -3.87
N ARG A 7 18.95 -4.43 -3.14
CA ARG A 7 19.07 -4.11 -1.69
C ARG A 7 17.88 -4.60 -0.85
N GLY A 8 17.36 -5.79 -1.16
CA GLY A 8 16.21 -6.37 -0.46
C GLY A 8 14.85 -5.81 -0.87
N ASN A 9 14.79 -4.94 -1.87
CA ASN A 9 13.55 -4.46 -2.46
C ASN A 9 13.30 -5.10 -3.82
N TRP A 10 12.02 -5.30 -4.15
CA TRP A 10 11.61 -5.70 -5.48
C TRP A 10 11.32 -4.47 -6.32
N VAL A 11 11.99 -4.37 -7.48
CA VAL A 11 11.99 -3.14 -8.29
C VAL A 11 11.59 -3.44 -9.72
N ILE A 12 10.71 -2.60 -10.29
CA ILE A 12 10.44 -2.50 -11.72
C ILE A 12 10.84 -1.11 -12.19
N ILE A 13 11.62 -1.04 -13.28
CA ILE A 13 12.07 0.21 -13.88
C ILE A 13 11.50 0.29 -15.30
N PRO A 14 10.57 1.21 -15.59
CA PRO A 14 10.10 1.44 -16.96
C PRO A 14 11.16 2.16 -17.79
N GLN A 15 11.02 2.11 -19.14
CA GLN A 15 11.97 2.76 -20.05
C GLN A 15 12.04 4.27 -19.87
N ASN A 16 10.89 4.91 -19.67
CA ASN A 16 10.77 6.37 -19.50
C ASN A 16 10.11 6.69 -18.16
N PRO A 17 10.88 6.72 -17.05
CA PRO A 17 10.33 7.00 -15.74
C PRO A 17 9.76 8.42 -15.63
N ILE A 18 8.57 8.55 -15.01
CA ILE A 18 7.91 9.83 -14.71
C ILE A 18 7.76 10.10 -13.21
N GLY A 19 7.89 9.08 -12.38
CA GLY A 19 7.79 9.15 -10.93
C GLY A 19 8.19 7.83 -10.28
N ILE A 20 8.22 7.81 -8.96
CA ILE A 20 8.60 6.66 -8.14
C ILE A 20 7.45 6.33 -7.19
N VAL A 21 7.10 5.06 -7.11
CA VAL A 21 6.16 4.50 -6.14
C VAL A 21 6.93 3.66 -5.13
N HIS A 22 6.91 4.07 -3.86
CA HIS A 22 7.32 3.25 -2.73
C HIS A 22 6.11 2.47 -2.22
N PHE A 23 6.07 1.17 -2.46
CA PHE A 23 4.94 0.31 -2.11
C PHE A 23 5.20 -0.49 -0.83
N LEU A 24 4.20 -0.48 0.08
CA LEU A 24 4.17 -1.26 1.31
C LEU A 24 2.85 -2.05 1.39
N GLY A 25 2.95 -3.36 1.50
CA GLY A 25 1.80 -4.27 1.54
C GLY A 25 1.16 -4.42 2.92
N GLY A 26 0.13 -5.26 3.00
CA GLY A 26 -0.53 -5.64 4.26
C GLY A 26 0.29 -6.64 5.08
N ALA A 27 0.04 -6.69 6.38
CA ALA A 27 0.82 -7.42 7.39
C ALA A 27 1.19 -8.88 7.03
N PHE A 28 0.21 -9.65 6.54
CA PHE A 28 0.39 -11.10 6.31
C PHE A 28 1.00 -11.44 4.94
N VAL A 29 1.04 -10.48 4.03
CA VAL A 29 1.49 -10.65 2.64
C VAL A 29 2.67 -9.74 2.28
N ALA A 30 3.19 -9.00 3.27
CA ALA A 30 4.23 -8.01 3.09
C ALA A 30 5.61 -8.59 2.73
N THR A 31 5.85 -9.88 2.98
CA THR A 31 7.15 -10.52 2.71
C THR A 31 7.42 -10.76 1.23
N ALA A 32 6.37 -10.80 0.39
CA ALA A 32 6.50 -11.05 -1.04
C ALA A 32 5.58 -10.12 -1.88
N PRO A 33 5.73 -8.78 -1.76
CA PRO A 33 4.81 -7.83 -2.38
C PRO A 33 4.80 -7.91 -3.91
N HIS A 34 5.91 -8.28 -4.54
CA HIS A 34 6.04 -8.48 -5.98
C HIS A 34 5.25 -9.68 -6.52
N ILE A 35 4.83 -10.58 -5.65
CA ILE A 35 3.95 -11.71 -5.99
C ILE A 35 2.51 -11.34 -5.67
N THR A 36 2.26 -10.91 -4.44
CA THR A 36 0.91 -10.70 -3.90
C THR A 36 0.17 -9.51 -4.50
N TYR A 37 0.90 -8.46 -4.91
CA TYR A 37 0.34 -7.27 -5.55
C TYR A 37 0.79 -7.11 -7.00
N ARG A 38 1.30 -8.18 -7.59
CA ARG A 38 1.98 -8.19 -8.89
C ARG A 38 1.23 -7.41 -9.95
N TRP A 39 -0.04 -7.74 -10.15
CA TRP A 39 -0.83 -7.12 -11.20
C TRP A 39 -0.91 -5.59 -11.04
N LEU A 40 -1.27 -5.11 -9.85
CA LEU A 40 -1.41 -3.68 -9.60
C LEU A 40 -0.09 -2.94 -9.82
N LEU A 41 1.00 -3.49 -9.29
CA LEU A 41 2.32 -2.87 -9.37
C LEU A 41 2.86 -2.85 -10.80
N GLU A 42 2.65 -3.90 -11.58
CA GLU A 42 3.01 -3.94 -13.00
C GLU A 42 2.18 -2.95 -13.82
N GLN A 43 0.90 -2.71 -13.47
CA GLN A 43 0.09 -1.67 -14.11
C GLN A 43 0.64 -0.25 -13.83
N LEU A 44 1.07 0.04 -12.61
CA LEU A 44 1.71 1.33 -12.29
C LEU A 44 3.03 1.50 -13.06
N ALA A 45 3.84 0.44 -13.13
CA ALA A 45 5.08 0.46 -13.89
C ALA A 45 4.84 0.63 -15.39
N SER A 46 3.77 0.04 -15.96
CA SER A 46 3.40 0.21 -17.38
C SER A 46 3.05 1.66 -17.74
N LYS A 47 2.65 2.45 -16.76
CA LYS A 47 2.35 3.88 -16.91
C LYS A 47 3.53 4.80 -16.55
N GLY A 48 4.74 4.26 -16.45
CA GLY A 48 5.97 5.03 -16.28
C GLY A 48 6.41 5.24 -14.83
N TYR A 49 5.79 4.62 -13.85
CA TYR A 49 6.26 4.71 -12.48
C TYR A 49 7.32 3.64 -12.17
N VAL A 50 8.47 4.05 -11.65
CA VAL A 50 9.40 3.11 -11.01
C VAL A 50 8.72 2.58 -9.77
N VAL A 51 8.56 1.27 -9.67
CA VAL A 51 7.98 0.64 -8.47
C VAL A 51 9.10 0.08 -7.62
N ILE A 52 9.15 0.50 -6.37
CA ILE A 52 10.02 -0.06 -5.33
C ILE A 52 9.11 -0.65 -4.26
N ALA A 53 8.94 -1.96 -4.27
CA ALA A 53 8.12 -2.69 -3.31
C ALA A 53 9.03 -3.26 -2.21
N THR A 54 8.87 -2.75 -0.99
CA THR A 54 9.71 -3.11 0.16
C THR A 54 9.07 -4.21 0.98
N PRO A 55 9.68 -5.41 1.05
CA PRO A 55 9.22 -6.46 1.94
C PRO A 55 9.49 -6.10 3.41
N PHE A 56 8.62 -6.56 4.29
CA PHE A 56 8.85 -6.49 5.74
C PHE A 56 8.17 -7.66 6.46
N VAL A 57 8.62 -7.92 7.67
CA VAL A 57 7.99 -8.87 8.60
C VAL A 57 7.20 -8.06 9.61
N ASN A 58 5.94 -8.44 9.82
CA ASN A 58 5.10 -7.79 10.82
C ASN A 58 5.53 -8.20 12.23
N THR A 59 5.95 -7.21 13.03
CA THR A 59 6.28 -7.34 14.45
C THR A 59 5.45 -6.35 15.27
N LEU A 60 5.60 -6.35 16.59
CA LEU A 60 4.86 -5.43 17.46
C LEU A 60 5.39 -3.98 17.37
N ASP A 61 6.64 -3.78 16.97
CA ASP A 61 7.23 -2.44 16.83
C ASP A 61 7.09 -1.91 15.39
N HIS A 62 5.98 -1.23 15.13
CA HIS A 62 5.68 -0.63 13.84
C HIS A 62 6.58 0.58 13.53
N SER A 63 7.11 1.28 14.55
CA SER A 63 8.08 2.37 14.33
C SER A 63 9.41 1.83 13.82
N ALA A 64 9.88 0.71 14.37
CA ALA A 64 11.08 0.05 13.88
C ALA A 64 10.91 -0.48 12.46
N ILE A 65 9.73 -1.05 12.13
CA ILE A 65 9.42 -1.47 10.75
C ILE A 65 9.43 -0.26 9.82
N ALA A 66 8.75 0.85 10.17
CA ALA A 66 8.70 2.07 9.37
C ALA A 66 10.11 2.62 9.07
N LYS A 67 10.99 2.64 10.08
CA LYS A 67 12.40 3.03 9.93
C LYS A 67 13.15 2.09 8.99
N SER A 68 12.97 0.78 9.15
CA SER A 68 13.67 -0.23 8.35
C SER A 68 13.28 -0.17 6.88
N VAL A 69 11.98 -0.09 6.58
CA VAL A 69 11.50 -0.03 5.18
C VAL A 69 11.89 1.28 4.51
N LEU A 70 11.94 2.40 5.25
CA LEU A 70 12.44 3.68 4.74
C LEU A 70 13.92 3.59 4.38
N LEU A 71 14.77 3.08 5.28
CA LEU A 71 16.21 2.92 5.03
C LEU A 71 16.49 2.00 3.83
N ASN A 72 15.73 0.91 3.69
CA ASN A 72 15.87 0.01 2.54
C ASN A 72 15.46 0.69 1.24
N PHE A 73 14.37 1.47 1.26
CA PHE A 73 13.95 2.27 0.13
C PHE A 73 15.02 3.28 -0.28
N ASP A 74 15.54 4.06 0.65
CA ASP A 74 16.55 5.10 0.38
C ASP A 74 17.83 4.50 -0.21
N ARG A 75 18.34 3.41 0.36
CA ARG A 75 19.51 2.69 -0.17
C ARG A 75 19.28 2.14 -1.59
N THR A 76 18.05 1.73 -1.88
CA THR A 76 17.71 1.28 -3.23
C THR A 76 17.67 2.45 -4.20
N LEU A 77 17.09 3.56 -3.80
CA LEU A 77 17.03 4.78 -4.60
C LEU A 77 18.44 5.30 -4.93
N GLU A 78 19.33 5.38 -3.92
CA GLU A 78 20.74 5.71 -4.11
C GLU A 78 21.39 4.77 -5.13
N ARG A 79 21.22 3.46 -4.98
CA ARG A 79 21.79 2.46 -5.90
C ARG A 79 21.28 2.63 -7.33
N LEU A 80 20.01 2.99 -7.51
CA LEU A 80 19.43 3.25 -8.84
C LEU A 80 20.02 4.49 -9.50
N HIS A 81 20.30 5.53 -8.73
CA HIS A 81 20.99 6.73 -9.21
C HIS A 81 22.45 6.44 -9.55
N ASP A 82 23.20 5.82 -8.67
CA ASP A 82 24.62 5.49 -8.85
C ASP A 82 24.86 4.60 -10.07
N SER A 83 23.95 3.67 -10.35
CA SER A 83 24.04 2.77 -11.50
C SER A 83 23.62 3.44 -12.83
N GLY A 84 23.12 4.68 -12.80
CA GLY A 84 22.56 5.37 -13.97
C GLY A 84 21.22 4.82 -14.46
N ALA A 85 20.60 3.92 -13.70
CA ALA A 85 19.26 3.39 -14.01
C ALA A 85 18.19 4.48 -13.93
N LEU A 86 18.38 5.46 -13.02
CA LEU A 86 17.61 6.69 -12.93
C LEU A 86 18.49 7.86 -13.38
N ARG A 87 18.23 8.38 -14.60
CA ARG A 87 19.03 9.45 -15.18
C ARG A 87 18.67 10.85 -14.69
N LYS A 88 17.40 11.05 -14.31
CA LYS A 88 16.94 12.32 -13.73
C LYS A 88 17.28 12.36 -12.25
N LEU A 89 17.76 13.50 -11.76
CA LEU A 89 18.10 13.71 -10.36
C LEU A 89 16.86 13.73 -9.45
N TYR A 90 15.72 14.21 -9.98
CA TYR A 90 14.49 14.37 -9.20
C TYR A 90 13.30 13.72 -9.87
N PHE A 91 12.64 12.88 -9.13
CA PHE A 91 11.34 12.30 -9.47
C PHE A 91 10.37 12.55 -8.31
N PRO A 92 9.09 12.83 -8.61
CA PRO A 92 8.08 12.81 -7.56
C PRO A 92 7.99 11.40 -6.98
N ILE A 93 8.06 11.30 -5.65
CA ILE A 93 7.98 10.04 -4.92
C ILE A 93 6.61 9.96 -4.24
N TYR A 94 5.90 8.86 -4.48
CA TYR A 94 4.60 8.58 -3.89
C TYR A 94 4.69 7.35 -3.00
N GLY A 95 4.16 7.46 -1.76
CA GLY A 95 3.93 6.28 -0.93
C GLY A 95 2.61 5.62 -1.33
N VAL A 96 2.61 4.33 -1.55
CA VAL A 96 1.39 3.55 -1.78
C VAL A 96 1.35 2.43 -0.75
N GLY A 97 0.37 2.49 0.15
CA GLY A 97 0.19 1.52 1.21
C GLY A 97 -1.13 0.77 1.09
N HIS A 98 -1.12 -0.50 1.48
CA HIS A 98 -2.33 -1.28 1.69
C HIS A 98 -2.39 -1.79 3.12
N SER A 99 -3.55 -1.64 3.79
CA SER A 99 -3.76 -2.14 5.14
C SER A 99 -2.68 -1.62 6.11
N MET A 100 -1.89 -2.48 6.73
CA MET A 100 -0.75 -2.09 7.58
C MET A 100 0.27 -1.20 6.85
N GLY A 101 0.48 -1.39 5.55
CA GLY A 101 1.37 -0.54 4.75
C GLY A 101 0.95 0.94 4.76
N CYS A 102 -0.35 1.23 4.93
CA CYS A 102 -0.84 2.59 5.14
C CYS A 102 -0.31 3.17 6.46
N LYS A 103 -0.44 2.42 7.56
CA LYS A 103 0.10 2.82 8.88
C LYS A 103 1.60 3.10 8.81
N LEU A 104 2.35 2.27 8.11
CA LEU A 104 3.79 2.47 7.95
C LEU A 104 4.11 3.76 7.18
N HIS A 105 3.39 4.09 6.11
CA HIS A 105 3.55 5.37 5.40
C HIS A 105 3.17 6.58 6.26
N LEU A 106 2.15 6.45 7.09
CA LEU A 106 1.79 7.49 8.06
C LEU A 106 2.90 7.70 9.09
N LEU A 107 3.46 6.61 9.64
CA LEU A 107 4.59 6.67 10.58
C LEU A 107 5.84 7.25 9.91
N ILE A 108 6.14 6.87 8.67
CA ILE A 108 7.24 7.45 7.89
C ILE A 108 7.07 8.97 7.77
N GLY A 109 5.90 9.45 7.39
CA GLY A 109 5.64 10.88 7.23
C GLY A 109 5.52 11.66 8.55
N SER A 110 5.35 10.97 9.68
CA SER A 110 5.24 11.59 11.02
C SER A 110 6.56 11.60 11.79
N LEU A 111 7.36 10.54 11.66
CA LEU A 111 8.55 10.33 12.48
C LEU A 111 9.85 10.71 11.78
N PHE A 112 9.86 10.78 10.44
CA PHE A 112 11.06 11.03 9.66
C PHE A 112 10.89 12.22 8.74
N LYS A 113 12.00 12.93 8.51
CA LYS A 113 12.04 14.03 7.53
C LYS A 113 12.15 13.43 6.13
N VAL A 114 11.01 13.28 5.46
CA VAL A 114 10.92 12.74 4.11
C VAL A 114 10.20 13.70 3.17
N GLU A 115 10.61 13.69 1.90
CA GLU A 115 9.92 14.42 0.84
C GLU A 115 9.09 13.42 0.01
N ARG A 116 7.78 13.63 -0.01
CA ARG A 116 6.83 12.84 -0.80
C ARG A 116 5.89 13.78 -1.55
N ALA A 117 5.64 13.48 -2.81
CA ALA A 117 4.63 14.17 -3.61
C ALA A 117 3.21 13.86 -3.15
N GLY A 118 3.03 12.76 -2.44
CA GLY A 118 1.78 12.37 -1.79
C GLY A 118 1.77 10.90 -1.39
N ASN A 119 0.72 10.51 -0.66
CA ASN A 119 0.48 9.12 -0.26
C ASN A 119 -0.88 8.64 -0.74
N ILE A 120 -0.95 7.36 -1.14
CA ILE A 120 -2.17 6.61 -1.46
C ILE A 120 -2.33 5.52 -0.41
N LEU A 121 -3.41 5.60 0.35
CA LEU A 121 -3.70 4.77 1.50
C LEU A 121 -4.93 3.91 1.20
N ILE A 122 -4.72 2.61 0.97
CA ILE A 122 -5.75 1.68 0.52
C ILE A 122 -6.15 0.79 1.69
N SER A 123 -7.43 0.78 2.05
CA SER A 123 -7.97 -0.06 3.15
C SER A 123 -7.19 0.12 4.45
N PHE A 124 -7.05 1.37 4.89
CA PHE A 124 -6.33 1.67 6.14
C PHE A 124 -6.98 1.00 7.33
N ASN A 125 -6.16 0.41 8.19
CA ASN A 125 -6.56 -0.02 9.51
C ASN A 125 -5.48 0.27 10.56
N ASN A 126 -5.93 0.43 11.81
CA ASN A 126 -5.08 0.77 12.95
C ASN A 126 -5.64 0.11 14.22
N TYR A 127 -5.81 -1.22 14.16
CA TYR A 127 -6.32 -2.00 15.30
C TYR A 127 -5.28 -2.19 16.40
N ALA A 128 -5.79 -2.35 17.64
CA ALA A 128 -4.98 -2.79 18.76
C ALA A 128 -4.50 -4.24 18.56
N ALA A 129 -3.37 -4.62 19.17
CA ALA A 129 -2.80 -5.95 19.00
C ALA A 129 -3.77 -7.07 19.39
N LYS A 130 -4.59 -6.84 20.43
CA LYS A 130 -5.63 -7.77 20.90
C LYS A 130 -6.71 -8.06 19.84
N GLU A 131 -6.98 -7.11 18.96
CA GLU A 131 -8.00 -7.22 17.91
C GLU A 131 -7.41 -7.77 16.60
N ALA A 132 -6.12 -7.48 16.36
CA ALA A 132 -5.43 -7.81 15.11
C ALA A 132 -4.77 -9.20 15.12
N ILE A 133 -4.43 -9.74 16.29
CA ILE A 133 -3.70 -11.01 16.42
C ILE A 133 -4.64 -12.07 17.04
N PRO A 134 -5.01 -13.12 16.29
CA PRO A 134 -5.78 -14.24 16.85
C PRO A 134 -5.09 -14.87 18.07
N LEU A 135 -5.85 -15.27 19.08
CA LEU A 135 -5.37 -15.91 20.30
C LEU A 135 -4.60 -15.02 21.30
N VAL A 136 -4.32 -13.76 20.99
CA VAL A 136 -3.65 -12.86 21.95
C VAL A 136 -4.46 -12.70 23.23
N GLU A 137 -5.77 -12.77 23.19
CA GLU A 137 -6.62 -12.70 24.40
C GLU A 137 -6.31 -13.82 25.39
N GLN A 138 -5.89 -14.99 24.93
CA GLN A 138 -5.53 -16.13 25.82
C GLN A 138 -4.21 -15.90 26.57
N PHE A 139 -3.33 -15.06 26.03
CA PHE A 139 -2.05 -14.70 26.64
C PHE A 139 -2.11 -13.37 27.41
N ASN A 140 -3.17 -12.59 27.24
CA ASN A 140 -3.28 -11.20 27.73
C ASN A 140 -3.68 -11.08 29.21
N SER A 141 -3.91 -12.19 29.92
CA SER A 141 -4.20 -12.13 31.36
C SER A 141 -3.01 -11.68 32.21
N THR A 142 -1.79 -11.77 31.68
CA THR A 142 -0.54 -11.49 32.41
C THR A 142 0.35 -10.43 31.72
N TRP A 143 0.25 -10.24 30.40
CA TRP A 143 1.11 -9.33 29.63
C TRP A 143 0.24 -8.43 28.74
N LYS A 144 0.35 -7.11 28.89
CA LYS A 144 -0.28 -6.15 27.96
C LYS A 144 0.52 -6.13 26.65
N ILE A 145 0.15 -7.00 25.71
CA ILE A 145 0.73 -6.99 24.37
C ILE A 145 0.05 -5.89 23.55
N GLU A 146 0.80 -4.90 23.09
CA GLU A 146 0.31 -3.81 22.26
C GLU A 146 1.33 -3.47 21.18
N PHE A 147 0.85 -2.90 20.08
CA PHE A 147 1.73 -2.36 19.04
C PHE A 147 2.39 -1.06 19.50
N THR A 148 3.60 -0.82 19.01
CA THR A 148 4.32 0.43 19.21
C THR A 148 4.51 1.15 17.86
N PRO A 149 3.90 2.33 17.65
CA PRO A 149 2.91 2.97 18.53
C PRO A 149 1.56 2.24 18.54
N SER A 150 0.83 2.36 19.65
CA SER A 150 -0.57 1.95 19.77
C SER A 150 -1.48 2.71 18.78
N PRO A 151 -2.74 2.29 18.59
CA PRO A 151 -3.67 3.01 17.74
C PRO A 151 -3.81 4.50 18.09
N LEU A 152 -4.02 4.82 19.37
CA LEU A 152 -4.17 6.19 19.85
C LEU A 152 -2.90 7.03 19.66
N GLU A 153 -1.74 6.45 19.93
CA GLU A 153 -0.45 7.13 19.71
C GLU A 153 -0.20 7.36 18.23
N THR A 154 -0.60 6.41 17.36
CA THR A 154 -0.51 6.56 15.91
C THR A 154 -1.35 7.74 15.44
N ASP A 155 -2.61 7.82 15.86
CA ASP A 155 -3.52 8.91 15.49
C ASP A 155 -2.98 10.27 15.98
N LYS A 156 -2.45 10.33 17.21
CA LYS A 156 -1.81 11.53 17.75
C LYS A 156 -0.57 11.94 16.96
N LEU A 157 0.31 10.99 16.60
CA LEU A 157 1.48 11.25 15.77
C LEU A 157 1.07 11.80 14.40
N VAL A 158 0.03 11.24 13.78
CA VAL A 158 -0.49 11.75 12.49
C VAL A 158 -1.07 13.14 12.67
N GLN A 159 -1.84 13.37 13.71
CA GLN A 159 -2.48 14.65 14.00
C GLN A 159 -1.45 15.77 14.26
N GLU A 160 -0.35 15.49 14.92
CA GLU A 160 0.63 16.49 15.35
C GLU A 160 1.80 16.66 14.37
N HIS A 161 2.28 15.57 13.76
CA HIS A 161 3.58 15.54 13.09
C HIS A 161 3.57 15.11 11.62
N TYR A 162 2.48 14.48 11.13
CA TYR A 162 2.44 14.03 9.75
C TYR A 162 2.55 15.21 8.77
N ASN A 163 3.48 15.14 7.80
CA ASN A 163 3.85 16.27 6.96
C ASN A 163 3.59 16.06 5.45
N ILE A 164 3.07 14.90 5.04
CA ILE A 164 2.72 14.65 3.64
C ILE A 164 1.33 15.21 3.37
N ARG A 165 1.28 16.31 2.61
CA ARG A 165 0.05 17.10 2.46
C ARG A 165 -0.99 16.43 1.55
N ARG A 166 -0.56 15.87 0.40
CA ARG A 166 -1.46 15.31 -0.61
C ARG A 166 -1.72 13.84 -0.34
N ASN A 167 -2.98 13.49 -0.04
CA ASN A 167 -3.37 12.12 0.31
C ASN A 167 -4.60 11.66 -0.45
N LEU A 168 -4.57 10.41 -0.93
CA LEU A 168 -5.72 9.67 -1.43
C LEU A 168 -6.01 8.50 -0.49
N LEU A 169 -7.19 8.50 0.11
CA LEU A 169 -7.68 7.37 0.89
C LEU A 169 -8.69 6.59 0.05
N ILE A 170 -8.47 5.30 -0.09
CA ILE A 170 -9.36 4.38 -0.81
C ILE A 170 -9.87 3.33 0.17
N LYS A 171 -11.20 3.26 0.29
CA LYS A 171 -11.89 2.22 1.03
C LYS A 171 -12.74 1.39 0.07
N PHE A 172 -12.98 0.13 0.39
CA PHE A 172 -13.90 -0.71 -0.39
C PHE A 172 -15.25 -0.86 0.31
N SER A 173 -16.33 -0.96 -0.50
CA SER A 173 -17.70 -1.03 0.01
C SER A 173 -17.96 -2.23 0.93
N ASN A 174 -17.27 -3.35 0.69
CA ASN A 174 -17.41 -4.59 1.46
C ASN A 174 -16.19 -4.85 2.38
N ASP A 175 -15.42 -3.80 2.72
CA ASP A 175 -14.31 -3.89 3.66
C ASP A 175 -14.79 -3.56 5.07
N THR A 176 -14.95 -4.59 5.89
CA THR A 176 -15.47 -4.47 7.26
C THR A 176 -14.43 -4.09 8.30
N ILE A 177 -13.14 -4.12 7.91
CA ILE A 177 -12.02 -3.79 8.81
C ILE A 177 -11.35 -2.46 8.45
N ASP A 178 -11.90 -1.72 7.50
CA ASP A 178 -11.39 -0.41 7.08
C ASP A 178 -11.71 0.69 8.11
N GLN A 179 -10.72 1.48 8.46
CA GLN A 179 -10.82 2.62 9.38
C GLN A 179 -10.49 3.96 8.70
N SER A 180 -10.50 4.02 7.38
CA SER A 180 -10.15 5.22 6.59
C SER A 180 -11.01 6.43 6.92
N ALA A 181 -12.25 6.23 7.36
CA ALA A 181 -13.16 7.33 7.69
C ALA A 181 -12.65 8.20 8.87
N ALA A 182 -12.08 7.57 9.90
CA ALA A 182 -11.49 8.29 11.04
C ALA A 182 -10.21 9.03 10.59
N LEU A 183 -9.33 8.34 9.87
CA LEU A 183 -8.10 8.92 9.34
C LEU A 183 -8.37 10.10 8.39
N THR A 184 -9.41 10.01 7.55
CA THR A 184 -9.80 11.09 6.64
C THR A 184 -10.06 12.39 7.41
N LYS A 185 -10.79 12.33 8.52
CA LYS A 185 -11.08 13.51 9.35
C LYS A 185 -9.79 14.14 9.88
N ILE A 186 -8.90 13.32 10.46
CA ILE A 186 -7.61 13.77 10.99
C ILE A 186 -6.78 14.47 9.89
N LEU A 187 -6.71 13.89 8.70
CA LEU A 187 -5.93 14.45 7.61
C LEU A 187 -6.58 15.71 7.00
N GLN A 188 -7.90 15.76 6.89
CA GLN A 188 -8.62 16.94 6.40
C GLN A 188 -8.48 18.13 7.34
N GLU A 189 -8.51 17.92 8.66
CA GLU A 189 -8.24 18.98 9.66
C GLU A 189 -6.84 19.61 9.48
N ARG A 190 -5.87 18.84 8.94
CA ARG A 190 -4.50 19.33 8.71
C ARG A 190 -4.26 19.90 7.33
N PHE A 191 -4.86 19.34 6.30
CA PHE A 191 -4.50 19.58 4.90
C PHE A 191 -5.68 19.89 3.98
N ASP A 192 -6.89 19.98 4.56
CA ASP A 192 -8.10 20.41 3.88
C ASP A 192 -8.30 19.75 2.48
N GLU A 193 -8.39 20.52 1.42
CA GLU A 193 -8.65 20.05 0.04
C GLU A 193 -7.56 19.14 -0.55
N MET A 194 -6.41 19.03 0.12
CA MET A 194 -5.32 18.13 -0.32
C MET A 194 -5.58 16.65 0.02
N VAL A 195 -6.72 16.36 0.66
CA VAL A 195 -7.12 15.01 1.08
C VAL A 195 -8.35 14.57 0.31
N THR A 196 -8.20 13.53 -0.49
CA THR A 196 -9.29 12.92 -1.25
C THR A 196 -9.64 11.57 -0.64
N ALA A 197 -10.92 11.32 -0.36
CA ALA A 197 -11.42 10.02 0.09
C ALA A 197 -12.36 9.44 -0.95
N GLN A 198 -12.19 8.16 -1.28
CA GLN A 198 -13.02 7.46 -2.27
C GLN A 198 -13.46 6.10 -1.74
N THR A 199 -14.72 5.75 -2.05
CA THR A 199 -15.24 4.39 -1.81
C THR A 199 -15.40 3.70 -3.15
N LEU A 200 -14.73 2.55 -3.31
CA LEU A 200 -14.77 1.73 -4.52
C LEU A 200 -15.49 0.39 -4.23
N PRO A 201 -16.07 -0.27 -5.25
CA PRO A 201 -16.51 -1.65 -5.08
C PRO A 201 -15.33 -2.58 -4.79
N GLY A 202 -15.60 -3.66 -4.08
CA GLY A 202 -14.59 -4.63 -3.66
C GLY A 202 -14.53 -4.83 -2.15
N ASN A 203 -13.47 -5.47 -1.69
CA ASN A 203 -13.23 -5.82 -0.29
C ASN A 203 -11.76 -5.61 0.09
N HIS A 204 -11.40 -5.91 1.34
CA HIS A 204 -10.04 -5.72 1.87
C HIS A 204 -8.94 -6.35 1.02
N THR A 205 -9.22 -7.49 0.37
CA THR A 205 -8.22 -8.23 -0.41
C THR A 205 -8.20 -7.84 -1.90
N THR A 206 -9.06 -6.93 -2.35
CA THR A 206 -9.10 -6.47 -3.75
C THR A 206 -7.73 -6.07 -4.31
N PRO A 207 -6.85 -5.36 -3.58
CA PRO A 207 -5.54 -4.97 -4.12
C PRO A 207 -4.58 -6.14 -4.38
N LEU A 208 -4.81 -7.30 -3.79
CA LEU A 208 -3.90 -8.46 -3.89
C LEU A 208 -3.87 -9.06 -5.29
N GLY A 209 -4.89 -8.79 -6.12
CA GLY A 209 -4.93 -9.26 -7.50
C GLY A 209 -4.68 -10.76 -7.58
N GLN A 210 -5.51 -11.56 -6.93
CA GLN A 210 -5.36 -13.00 -7.00
C GLN A 210 -5.42 -13.43 -8.46
N ASP A 211 -4.29 -13.87 -9.01
CA ASP A 211 -4.23 -14.69 -10.20
C ASP A 211 -4.89 -16.03 -9.86
N ILE A 212 -6.22 -16.02 -9.76
CA ILE A 212 -6.99 -17.25 -9.66
C ILE A 212 -6.87 -17.90 -11.03
N LYS A 213 -5.82 -18.68 -11.22
CA LYS A 213 -5.71 -19.64 -12.32
C LYS A 213 -6.73 -20.74 -12.04
N TRP A 214 -8.00 -20.40 -12.23
CA TRP A 214 -9.04 -21.41 -12.32
C TRP A 214 -8.77 -22.20 -13.59
N GLN A 215 -8.19 -23.40 -13.45
CA GLN A 215 -8.12 -24.36 -14.54
C GLN A 215 -9.49 -25.03 -14.60
N THR A 216 -10.28 -24.66 -15.59
CA THR A 216 -11.48 -25.41 -15.95
C THR A 216 -11.05 -26.86 -16.25
N GLY A 217 -11.66 -27.82 -15.55
CA GLY A 217 -11.52 -29.22 -15.90
C GLY A 217 -12.08 -29.50 -17.31
N THR A 218 -11.92 -30.72 -17.78
CA THR A 218 -12.35 -31.15 -19.13
C THR A 218 -13.88 -31.05 -19.37
N SER A 219 -14.67 -30.74 -18.34
CA SER A 219 -16.11 -30.55 -18.41
C SER A 219 -16.50 -29.24 -17.71
N PHE A 220 -17.19 -28.36 -18.42
CA PHE A 220 -17.73 -27.09 -17.87
C PHE A 220 -18.87 -27.40 -16.90
N THR A 221 -18.78 -26.92 -15.67
CA THR A 221 -19.79 -27.11 -14.63
C THR A 221 -20.43 -25.77 -14.22
N PRO A 222 -21.62 -25.75 -13.57
CA PRO A 222 -22.19 -24.54 -12.99
C PRO A 222 -21.27 -23.82 -12.00
N PHE A 223 -20.37 -24.56 -11.33
CA PHE A 223 -19.33 -23.99 -10.45
C PHE A 223 -18.25 -23.24 -11.24
N ASP A 224 -17.96 -23.66 -12.48
CA ASP A 224 -17.01 -22.97 -13.36
C ASP A 224 -17.59 -21.62 -13.82
N ALA A 225 -18.90 -21.55 -14.08
CA ALA A 225 -19.58 -20.30 -14.41
C ALA A 225 -19.56 -19.33 -13.22
N LEU A 226 -19.79 -19.82 -12.00
CA LEU A 226 -19.71 -19.02 -10.78
C LEU A 226 -18.27 -18.52 -10.54
N GLY A 227 -17.27 -19.39 -10.69
CA GLY A 227 -15.85 -19.02 -10.59
C GLY A 227 -15.41 -17.99 -11.62
N GLN A 228 -15.89 -18.09 -12.86
CA GLN A 228 -15.65 -17.08 -13.90
C GLN A 228 -16.32 -15.74 -13.59
N TRP A 229 -17.53 -15.75 -13.04
CA TRP A 229 -18.22 -14.53 -12.64
C TRP A 229 -17.48 -13.81 -11.50
N PHE A 230 -17.07 -14.54 -10.43
CA PHE A 230 -16.26 -13.98 -9.36
C PHE A 230 -14.93 -13.42 -9.87
N LYS A 231 -14.30 -14.10 -10.82
CA LYS A 231 -13.06 -13.63 -11.45
C LYS A 231 -13.28 -12.32 -12.22
N GLN A 232 -14.34 -12.23 -13.00
CA GLN A 232 -14.68 -11.01 -13.76
C GLN A 232 -14.96 -9.83 -12.81
N GLU A 233 -15.70 -10.06 -11.73
CA GLU A 233 -15.99 -9.03 -10.73
C GLU A 233 -14.72 -8.55 -10.04
N ALA A 234 -13.87 -9.46 -9.60
CA ALA A 234 -12.58 -9.13 -8.99
C ALA A 234 -11.65 -8.32 -9.93
N TYR A 235 -11.62 -8.67 -11.22
CA TYR A 235 -10.86 -7.89 -12.21
C TYR A 235 -11.46 -6.51 -12.48
N ARG A 236 -12.77 -6.37 -12.48
CA ARG A 236 -13.44 -5.07 -12.63
C ARG A 236 -13.07 -4.15 -11.48
N ASP A 237 -13.17 -4.64 -10.25
CA ASP A 237 -12.88 -3.87 -9.04
C ASP A 237 -11.40 -3.47 -8.97
N LEU A 238 -10.52 -4.38 -9.33
CA LEU A 238 -9.08 -4.12 -9.41
C LEU A 238 -8.74 -3.10 -10.52
N ASN A 239 -9.43 -3.14 -11.67
CA ASN A 239 -9.29 -2.13 -12.72
C ASN A 239 -9.80 -0.76 -12.28
N GLN A 240 -10.87 -0.69 -11.51
CA GLN A 240 -11.35 0.56 -10.93
C GLN A 240 -10.33 1.13 -9.95
N LEU A 241 -9.78 0.30 -9.06
CA LEU A 241 -8.70 0.70 -8.15
C LEU A 241 -7.52 1.29 -8.93
N LYS A 242 -7.00 0.56 -9.92
CA LYS A 242 -5.90 1.03 -10.79
C LYS A 242 -6.23 2.39 -11.42
N SER A 243 -7.42 2.54 -12.01
CA SER A 243 -7.80 3.75 -12.74
C SER A 243 -7.88 4.97 -11.80
N ASN A 244 -8.41 4.79 -10.59
CA ASN A 244 -8.45 5.85 -9.59
C ASN A 244 -7.05 6.26 -9.09
N ILE A 245 -6.17 5.28 -8.85
CA ILE A 245 -4.77 5.55 -8.49
C ILE A 245 -4.07 6.33 -9.60
N LEU A 246 -4.17 5.89 -10.85
CA LEU A 246 -3.49 6.54 -11.98
C LEU A 246 -4.02 7.95 -12.24
N LEU A 247 -5.33 8.17 -12.16
CA LEU A 247 -5.93 9.49 -12.28
C LEU A 247 -5.42 10.44 -11.19
N TRP A 248 -5.30 9.96 -9.96
CA TRP A 248 -4.80 10.79 -8.86
C TRP A 248 -3.31 11.05 -8.99
N LEU A 249 -2.51 10.09 -9.43
CA LEU A 249 -1.07 10.26 -9.65
C LEU A 249 -0.76 11.27 -10.77
N ASN A 250 -1.54 11.23 -11.85
CA ASN A 250 -1.37 12.10 -13.03
C ASN A 250 -2.73 12.57 -13.57
N PRO A 251 -3.35 13.59 -12.94
CA PRO A 251 -4.69 14.04 -13.30
C PRO A 251 -4.78 14.69 -14.69
N LEU A 252 -3.66 15.09 -15.27
CA LEU A 252 -3.59 15.67 -16.63
C LEU A 252 -3.08 14.68 -17.68
N GLY A 253 -2.73 13.47 -17.25
CA GLY A 253 -2.28 12.41 -18.16
C GLY A 253 -3.44 11.81 -18.95
N THR A 254 -3.17 11.40 -20.18
CA THR A 254 -4.08 10.53 -20.93
C THR A 254 -4.17 9.19 -20.23
N PRO A 255 -5.37 8.62 -20.04
CA PRO A 255 -5.59 7.34 -19.37
C PRO A 255 -4.90 6.15 -20.06
#